data_68e257b5a85aa0ea4d9a89a69a029e7a
#
_entry.id   68e257b5a85aa0ea4d9a89a69a029e7a
#
_cell.length_a   1.000
_cell.length_b   1.000
_cell.length_c   1.000
_cell.angle_alpha   90.00
_cell.angle_beta   90.00
_cell.angle_gamma   90.00
#
_symmetry.space_group_name_H-M   'P 1'
#
loop_
_entity.id
_entity.type
_entity.pdbx_description
1 polymer ?
#
loop_
_entity_poly.entity_id
_entity_poly.type
_entity_poly.pdbx_seq_one_letter_code
_entity_poly.pdbx_strand_id
1 'polypeptide(L)'
;MIKKMKDEIELLSRHLEVAKAVADHQPIGIMKLAELLDLPSHRIRYSLHVLEQLGYIRASPDGAIATPQTHELFLHLDEDLDALIGLLSAMKRK
;
A
#
# COMPACT_ATOMS: atom_id res chain seq x y z
N MET A 1 -1.04 19.03 12.95
CA MET A 1 -0.32 19.07 11.67
C MET A 1 0.60 17.86 11.49
N ILE A 2 1.62 17.71 12.31
CA ILE A 2 2.60 16.61 12.18
C ILE A 2 1.99 15.24 12.45
N LYS A 3 1.13 15.12 13.49
CA LYS A 3 0.48 13.86 13.80
C LYS A 3 -0.35 13.35 12.62
N LYS A 4 -1.07 14.24 11.95
CA LYS A 4 -1.88 13.87 10.79
C LYS A 4 -0.99 13.32 9.67
N MET A 5 0.14 13.99 9.41
CA MET A 5 1.07 13.53 8.39
C MET A 5 1.67 12.17 8.74
N LYS A 6 2.02 11.98 10.01
CA LYS A 6 2.53 10.68 10.48
C LYS A 6 1.50 9.58 10.24
N ASP A 7 0.24 9.84 10.58
CA ASP A 7 -0.85 8.87 10.36
C ASP A 7 -1.01 8.55 8.88
N GLU A 8 -0.89 9.55 8.02
CA GLU A 8 -0.97 9.34 6.57
C GLU A 8 0.19 8.49 6.04
N ILE A 9 1.39 8.70 6.57
CA ILE A 9 2.57 7.92 6.18
C ILE A 9 2.43 6.46 6.65
N GLU A 10 1.92 6.25 7.86
CA GLU A 10 1.67 4.90 8.36
C GLU A 10 0.63 4.18 7.50
N LEU A 11 -0.39 4.91 7.07
CA LEU A 11 -1.42 4.39 6.18
C LEU A 11 -0.83 4.02 4.80
N LEU A 12 0.01 4.89 4.26
CA LEU A 12 0.73 4.61 3.01
C LEU A 12 1.54 3.32 3.11
N SER A 13 2.26 3.15 4.22
CA SER A 13 3.05 1.94 4.47
C SER A 13 2.18 0.69 4.42
N ARG A 14 0.99 0.73 5.06
CA ARG A 14 0.07 -0.41 5.03
C ARG A 14 -0.47 -0.69 3.63
N HIS A 15 -0.84 0.37 2.90
CA HIS A 15 -1.34 0.20 1.53
C HIS A 15 -0.28 -0.44 0.63
N LEU A 16 0.98 -0.04 0.80
CA LEU A 16 2.09 -0.63 0.03
C LEU A 16 2.29 -2.10 0.40
N GLU A 17 2.20 -2.45 1.69
CA GLU A 17 2.29 -3.85 2.13
C GLU A 17 1.19 -4.70 1.50
N VAL A 18 -0.05 -4.20 1.52
CA VAL A 18 -1.18 -4.94 0.95
C VAL A 18 -1.03 -5.08 -0.55
N ALA A 19 -0.65 -4.01 -1.25
CA ALA A 19 -0.45 -4.05 -2.70
C ALA A 19 0.63 -5.06 -3.09
N LYS A 20 1.74 -5.09 -2.34
CA LYS A 20 2.84 -6.02 -2.58
C LYS A 20 2.41 -7.46 -2.36
N ALA A 21 1.67 -7.71 -1.27
CA ALA A 21 1.16 -9.06 -0.98
C ALA A 21 0.20 -9.54 -2.06
N VAL A 22 -0.67 -8.67 -2.57
CA VAL A 22 -1.56 -9.04 -3.67
C VAL A 22 -0.74 -9.37 -4.91
N ALA A 23 0.23 -8.54 -5.27
CA ALA A 23 1.07 -8.78 -6.45
C ALA A 23 1.82 -10.11 -6.36
N ASP A 24 2.30 -10.45 -5.16
CA ASP A 24 3.10 -11.67 -4.97
C ASP A 24 2.26 -12.94 -4.85
N HIS A 25 1.00 -12.84 -4.42
CA HIS A 25 0.17 -14.00 -4.08
C HIS A 25 -1.16 -14.07 -4.84
N GLN A 26 -1.36 -13.19 -5.80
CA GLN A 26 -2.63 -13.08 -6.53
C GLN A 26 -3.03 -14.38 -7.24
N PRO A 27 -4.33 -14.70 -7.32
CA PRO A 27 -5.43 -14.00 -6.66
C PRO A 27 -5.48 -14.36 -5.16
N ILE A 28 -5.83 -13.40 -4.32
CA ILE A 28 -5.81 -13.62 -2.87
C ILE A 28 -6.97 -12.88 -2.20
N GLY A 29 -7.66 -13.55 -1.27
CA GLY A 29 -8.79 -12.98 -0.54
C GLY A 29 -8.38 -12.29 0.76
N ILE A 30 -9.35 -11.61 1.38
CA ILE A 30 -9.14 -10.81 2.59
C ILE A 30 -8.61 -11.63 3.75
N MET A 31 -9.19 -12.82 3.99
CA MET A 31 -8.79 -13.65 5.13
C MET A 31 -7.34 -14.12 5.02
N LYS A 32 -6.95 -14.51 3.82
CA LYS A 32 -5.58 -14.96 3.57
C LYS A 32 -4.60 -13.80 3.71
N LEU A 33 -4.95 -12.62 3.23
CA LEU A 33 -4.13 -11.42 3.40
C LEU A 33 -3.98 -11.04 4.86
N ALA A 34 -5.06 -11.10 5.63
CA ALA A 34 -5.04 -10.79 7.06
C ALA A 34 -4.10 -11.74 7.81
N GLU A 35 -4.16 -13.02 7.47
CA GLU A 35 -3.28 -14.04 8.05
C GLU A 35 -1.82 -13.78 7.65
N LEU A 36 -1.58 -13.58 6.36
CA LEU A 36 -0.23 -13.38 5.81
C LEU A 36 0.46 -12.15 6.40
N LEU A 37 -0.28 -11.05 6.54
CA LEU A 37 0.29 -9.78 7.01
C LEU A 37 0.12 -9.54 8.51
N ASP A 38 -0.55 -10.46 9.20
CA ASP A 38 -0.87 -10.35 10.62
C ASP A 38 -1.57 -9.01 10.94
N LEU A 39 -2.59 -8.70 10.15
CA LEU A 39 -3.39 -7.49 10.30
C LEU A 39 -4.87 -7.85 10.42
N PRO A 40 -5.63 -7.04 11.17
CA PRO A 40 -7.08 -7.23 11.26
C PRO A 40 -7.74 -7.12 9.88
N SER A 41 -8.75 -7.95 9.64
CA SER A 41 -9.43 -7.99 8.34
C SER A 41 -10.02 -6.63 7.93
N HIS A 42 -10.50 -5.83 8.89
CA HIS A 42 -11.07 -4.52 8.58
C HIS A 42 -10.03 -3.55 8.01
N ARG A 43 -8.76 -3.67 8.44
CA ARG A 43 -7.68 -2.84 7.92
C ARG A 43 -7.28 -3.29 6.51
N ILE A 44 -7.26 -4.60 6.29
CA ILE A 44 -7.03 -5.16 4.96
C ILE A 44 -8.12 -4.68 4.00
N ARG A 45 -9.38 -4.78 4.42
CA ARG A 45 -10.53 -4.37 3.59
C ARG A 45 -10.41 -2.89 3.20
N TYR A 46 -10.04 -2.03 4.15
CA TYR A 46 -9.88 -0.63 3.86
C TYR A 46 -8.77 -0.37 2.85
N SER A 47 -7.60 -1.01 3.03
CA SER A 47 -6.49 -0.86 2.07
C SER A 47 -6.87 -1.36 0.69
N LEU A 48 -7.57 -2.51 0.60
CA LEU A 48 -8.02 -3.04 -0.68
C LEU A 48 -8.97 -2.06 -1.38
N HIS A 49 -9.88 -1.45 -0.61
CA HIS A 49 -10.80 -0.46 -1.15
C HIS A 49 -10.06 0.74 -1.74
N VAL A 50 -9.11 1.30 -0.99
CA VAL A 50 -8.31 2.45 -1.45
C VAL A 50 -7.50 2.08 -2.70
N LEU A 51 -6.85 0.92 -2.67
CA LEU A 51 -6.02 0.47 -3.79
C LEU A 51 -6.84 0.22 -5.05
N GLU A 52 -8.06 -0.31 -4.88
CA GLU A 52 -8.98 -0.49 -6.01
C GLU A 52 -9.42 0.84 -6.59
N GLN A 53 -9.76 1.80 -5.74
CA GLN A 53 -10.16 3.15 -6.17
C GLN A 53 -9.05 3.83 -6.95
N LEU A 54 -7.81 3.61 -6.54
CA LEU A 54 -6.64 4.20 -7.21
C LEU A 54 -6.18 3.42 -8.45
N GLY A 55 -6.78 2.26 -8.70
CA GLY A 55 -6.47 1.47 -9.90
C GLY A 55 -5.30 0.50 -9.75
N TYR A 56 -4.83 0.25 -8.53
CA TYR A 56 -3.71 -0.66 -8.29
C TYR A 56 -4.14 -2.12 -8.18
N ILE A 57 -5.36 -2.37 -7.74
CA ILE A 57 -5.89 -3.74 -7.66
C ILE A 57 -7.27 -3.80 -8.29
N ARG A 58 -7.71 -5.03 -8.55
CA ARG A 58 -9.04 -5.31 -9.08
C ARG A 58 -9.57 -6.57 -8.41
N ALA A 59 -10.88 -6.56 -8.13
CA ALA A 59 -11.54 -7.74 -7.59
C ALA A 59 -11.73 -8.78 -8.69
N SER A 60 -11.58 -10.06 -8.33
CA SER A 60 -11.90 -11.17 -9.20
C SER A 60 -12.70 -12.21 -8.42
N PRO A 61 -13.33 -13.20 -9.08
CA PRO A 61 -14.07 -14.24 -8.36
C PRO A 61 -13.22 -15.00 -7.35
N ASP A 62 -11.91 -15.10 -7.60
CA ASP A 62 -10.99 -15.87 -6.76
C ASP A 62 -10.19 -15.01 -5.79
N GLY A 63 -10.43 -13.71 -5.76
CA GLY A 63 -9.74 -12.78 -4.86
C GLY A 63 -9.20 -11.55 -5.58
N ALA A 64 -8.42 -10.76 -4.85
CA ALA A 64 -7.81 -9.55 -5.41
C ALA A 64 -6.66 -9.90 -6.34
N ILE A 65 -6.55 -9.13 -7.42
CA ILE A 65 -5.45 -9.23 -8.36
C ILE A 65 -4.84 -7.84 -8.57
N ALA A 66 -3.54 -7.81 -8.87
CA ALA A 66 -2.83 -6.57 -9.15
C ALA A 66 -3.03 -6.16 -10.62
N THR A 67 -3.08 -4.85 -10.85
CA THR A 67 -3.13 -4.28 -12.20
C THR A 67 -1.71 -3.93 -12.67
N PRO A 68 -1.52 -3.62 -13.96
CA PRO A 68 -0.21 -3.16 -14.44
C PRO A 68 0.30 -1.89 -13.74
N GLN A 69 -0.61 -1.05 -13.21
CA GLN A 69 -0.22 0.15 -12.46
C GLN A 69 0.56 -0.20 -11.18
N THR A 70 0.30 -1.36 -10.59
CA THR A 70 1.04 -1.81 -9.41
C THR A 70 2.49 -2.11 -9.76
N HIS A 71 2.74 -2.69 -10.93
CA HIS A 71 4.10 -2.91 -11.39
C HIS A 71 4.85 -1.58 -11.53
N GLU A 72 4.21 -0.58 -12.14
CA GLU A 72 4.79 0.77 -12.27
C GLU A 72 5.06 1.40 -10.92
N LEU A 73 4.12 1.25 -9.97
CA LEU A 73 4.29 1.78 -8.62
C LEU A 73 5.57 1.24 -7.97
N PHE A 74 5.76 -0.06 -7.99
CA PHE A 74 6.91 -0.67 -7.33
C PHE A 74 8.21 -0.46 -8.10
N LEU A 75 8.14 -0.30 -9.42
CA LEU A 75 9.30 0.00 -10.24
C LEU A 75 9.94 1.34 -9.85
N HIS A 76 9.13 2.32 -9.49
CA HIS A 76 9.58 3.67 -9.14
C HIS A 76 9.53 3.98 -7.64
N LEU A 77 9.14 3.01 -6.81
CA LEU A 77 8.86 3.26 -5.40
C LEU A 77 10.06 3.81 -4.63
N ASP A 78 11.22 3.20 -4.79
CA ASP A 78 12.40 3.62 -4.04
C ASP A 78 12.80 5.05 -4.39
N GLU A 79 12.74 5.40 -5.67
CA GLU A 79 13.02 6.75 -6.14
C GLU A 79 12.02 7.75 -5.57
N ASP A 80 10.73 7.40 -5.58
CA ASP A 80 9.68 8.26 -5.04
C ASP A 80 9.82 8.44 -3.53
N LEU A 81 10.15 7.37 -2.81
CA LEU A 81 10.39 7.45 -1.37
C LEU A 81 11.62 8.28 -1.05
N ASP A 82 12.69 8.14 -1.83
CA ASP A 82 13.89 8.97 -1.66
C ASP A 82 13.58 10.45 -1.82
N ALA A 83 12.73 10.80 -2.77
CA ALA A 83 12.29 12.19 -2.95
C ALA A 83 11.54 12.70 -1.71
N LEU A 84 10.66 11.88 -1.13
CA LEU A 84 9.94 12.24 0.10
C LEU A 84 10.90 12.39 1.29
N ILE A 85 11.84 11.48 1.42
CA ILE A 85 12.86 11.53 2.47
C ILE A 85 13.67 12.83 2.35
N GLY A 86 14.04 13.21 1.13
CA GLY A 86 14.74 14.45 0.87
C GLY A 86 13.96 15.67 1.30
N LEU A 87 12.66 15.72 1.00
CA LEU A 87 11.79 16.82 1.40
C LEU A 87 11.71 16.91 2.92
N LEU A 88 11.51 15.78 3.59
CA LEU A 88 11.42 15.74 5.05
C LEU A 88 12.75 16.16 5.71
N SER A 89 13.86 15.67 5.17
CA SER A 89 15.19 16.01 5.69
C SER A 89 15.47 17.51 5.57
N ALA A 90 15.03 18.13 4.49
CA ALA A 90 15.23 19.56 4.26
C ALA A 90 14.50 20.45 5.28
N MET A 91 13.47 19.90 5.94
CA MET A 91 12.70 20.64 6.95
C MET A 91 13.36 20.66 8.33
N LYS A 92 14.36 19.81 8.54
CA LYS A 92 15.01 19.70 9.85
C LYS A 92 15.86 20.92 10.14
N ARG A 93 15.81 21.35 11.40
CA ARG A 93 16.64 22.47 11.88
C ARG A 93 18.01 21.95 12.28
N LYS A 94 18.99 22.80 12.06
CA LYS A 94 20.37 22.50 12.47
C LYS A 94 20.58 22.85 13.95
#